data_54c00ca353cf8c6b4ecc318ccea79cc0
#
_entry.id   54c00ca353cf8c6b4ecc318ccea79cc0
#
_cell.length_a   1.000
_cell.length_b   1.000
_cell.length_c   1.000
_cell.angle_alpha   90.00
_cell.angle_beta   90.00
_cell.angle_gamma   90.00
#
_symmetry.space_group_name_H-M   'P 1'
#
loop_
_entity.id
_entity.type
_entity.pdbx_description
1 polymer ?
#
loop_
_entity_poly.entity_id
_entity_poly.type
_entity_poly.pdbx_seq_one_letter_code
_entity_poly.pdbx_strand_id
1 'polypeptide(L)'
;KLSGGQSTVVIQPGAVRPALEQAIATLPAVSFLFRPSRQHTTPPLDLERTVQRLETLGALAARFGPAAPEVRFTLDELEMNPMLLSVDGRWVAVDGVGNFSDTKVHVPRRPLEKITNLLRPRSVVVVGASSRAMNPGRIILRNLKASDGVAYGHLYAVHPKEEAIDGIPCVRSLESLPEKVDLAVVAIPAEGARDAIRVIAEKDLAHSIILIPGGFAETGKRGLEGEIIAAVESSRGKTGGGPVLIGGNCLGIVSKRQYNTFFLPHYKLPFHDAPGDDLVCISQSGAYLVTVSSNLDGIIFPRASISYGNQMDLTV
;
A
#
# COMPACT_ATOMS: atom_id res chain seq x y z
N LYS A 1 -24.52 -23.66 -14.35
CA LYS A 1 -23.06 -23.52 -14.57
C LYS A 1 -22.63 -22.28 -13.90
N LEU A 2 -21.84 -22.39 -12.82
CA LEU A 2 -21.13 -21.25 -12.24
C LEU A 2 -20.02 -20.89 -13.23
N SER A 3 -20.01 -19.67 -13.74
CA SER A 3 -18.85 -19.14 -14.44
C SER A 3 -17.69 -19.12 -13.46
N GLY A 4 -16.56 -19.70 -13.81
CA GLY A 4 -15.38 -19.74 -12.96
C GLY A 4 -14.97 -18.30 -12.58
N GLY A 5 -14.68 -18.10 -11.31
CA GLY A 5 -14.17 -16.87 -10.77
C GLY A 5 -13.00 -17.17 -9.83
N GLN A 6 -12.10 -16.21 -9.67
CA GLN A 6 -11.03 -16.27 -8.67
C GLN A 6 -11.36 -15.30 -7.54
N SER A 7 -11.24 -15.78 -6.32
CA SER A 7 -11.35 -14.96 -5.12
C SER A 7 -10.13 -15.19 -4.25
N THR A 8 -9.56 -14.12 -3.72
CA THR A 8 -8.34 -14.16 -2.89
C THR A 8 -8.59 -13.49 -1.55
N VAL A 9 -8.06 -14.06 -0.50
CA VAL A 9 -8.00 -13.45 0.82
C VAL A 9 -6.59 -13.60 1.38
N VAL A 10 -6.10 -12.55 2.00
CA VAL A 10 -4.80 -12.56 2.70
C VAL A 10 -5.03 -12.82 4.18
N ILE A 11 -4.33 -13.81 4.72
CA ILE A 11 -4.41 -14.21 6.12
C ILE A 11 -3.01 -14.05 6.73
N GLN A 12 -2.92 -13.37 7.85
CA GLN A 12 -1.65 -13.20 8.56
C GLN A 12 -1.20 -14.52 9.19
N PRO A 13 0.11 -14.83 9.18
CA PRO A 13 0.65 -15.96 9.94
C PRO A 13 0.25 -15.89 11.41
N GLY A 14 -0.24 -16.99 11.97
CA GLY A 14 -0.72 -17.03 13.36
C GLY A 14 -2.11 -16.44 13.58
N ALA A 15 -2.88 -16.14 12.52
CA ALA A 15 -4.27 -15.72 12.65
C ALA A 15 -5.09 -16.74 13.46
N VAL A 16 -5.89 -16.23 14.38
CA VAL A 16 -6.77 -17.04 15.22
C VAL A 16 -8.02 -17.50 14.45
N ARG A 17 -8.62 -18.61 14.89
CA ARG A 17 -9.78 -19.25 14.27
C ARG A 17 -10.89 -18.30 13.80
N PRO A 18 -11.40 -17.34 14.62
CA PRO A 18 -12.43 -16.42 14.16
C PRO A 18 -12.06 -15.59 12.93
N ALA A 19 -10.77 -15.20 12.83
CA ALA A 19 -10.27 -14.46 11.67
C ALA A 19 -10.22 -15.34 10.41
N LEU A 20 -9.89 -16.63 10.55
CA LEU A 20 -9.89 -17.61 9.45
C LEU A 20 -11.32 -17.87 8.96
N GLU A 21 -12.27 -18.06 9.86
CA GLU A 21 -13.69 -18.27 9.54
C GLU A 21 -14.27 -17.03 8.81
N GLN A 22 -13.96 -15.84 9.30
CA GLN A 22 -14.36 -14.59 8.65
C GLN A 22 -13.74 -14.45 7.26
N ALA A 23 -12.46 -14.76 7.11
CA ALA A 23 -11.77 -14.73 5.82
C ALA A 23 -12.43 -15.68 4.80
N ILE A 24 -12.75 -16.91 5.20
CA ILE A 24 -13.48 -17.87 4.36
C ILE A 24 -14.86 -17.33 3.99
N ALA A 25 -15.59 -16.74 4.94
CA ALA A 25 -16.94 -16.21 4.70
C ALA A 25 -16.96 -15.03 3.73
N THR A 26 -15.86 -14.29 3.61
CA THR A 26 -15.74 -13.17 2.64
C THR A 26 -15.51 -13.63 1.20
N LEU A 27 -15.20 -14.91 0.97
CA LEU A 27 -14.98 -15.47 -0.36
C LEU A 27 -16.30 -15.96 -1.00
N PRO A 28 -16.97 -15.20 -1.89
CA PRO A 28 -18.32 -15.51 -2.35
C PRO A 28 -18.44 -16.90 -3.00
N ALA A 29 -17.48 -17.27 -3.84
CA ALA A 29 -17.46 -18.56 -4.52
C ALA A 29 -17.25 -19.73 -3.55
N VAL A 30 -16.47 -19.51 -2.49
CA VAL A 30 -16.09 -20.55 -1.54
C VAL A 30 -17.24 -20.90 -0.60
N SER A 31 -18.10 -19.94 -0.28
CA SER A 31 -19.27 -20.17 0.59
C SER A 31 -20.20 -21.27 0.08
N PHE A 32 -20.27 -21.48 -1.24
CA PHE A 32 -21.07 -22.56 -1.83
C PHE A 32 -20.50 -23.95 -1.57
N LEU A 33 -19.20 -24.07 -1.32
CA LEU A 33 -18.55 -25.35 -1.05
C LEU A 33 -18.86 -25.88 0.37
N PHE A 34 -19.33 -25.01 1.26
CA PHE A 34 -19.71 -25.34 2.62
C PHE A 34 -21.22 -25.53 2.82
N ARG A 35 -22.01 -25.56 1.74
CA ARG A 35 -23.48 -25.70 1.78
C ARG A 35 -23.94 -26.89 0.98
N PRO A 36 -25.00 -27.58 1.41
CA PRO A 36 -25.67 -28.56 0.58
C PRO A 36 -26.15 -27.94 -0.73
N SER A 37 -26.14 -28.71 -1.81
CA SER A 37 -26.66 -28.30 -3.10
C SER A 37 -27.75 -29.31 -3.57
N ARG A 38 -28.46 -28.98 -4.67
CA ARG A 38 -29.43 -29.91 -5.25
C ARG A 38 -28.79 -31.23 -5.73
N GLN A 39 -27.48 -31.23 -6.04
CA GLN A 39 -26.76 -32.41 -6.52
C GLN A 39 -25.99 -33.13 -5.42
N HIS A 40 -25.73 -32.43 -4.30
CA HIS A 40 -24.97 -32.93 -3.15
C HIS A 40 -25.68 -32.58 -1.86
N THR A 41 -26.28 -33.56 -1.20
CA THR A 41 -26.96 -33.39 0.08
C THR A 41 -26.01 -33.09 1.22
N THR A 42 -24.73 -33.49 1.10
CA THR A 42 -23.65 -33.15 1.99
C THR A 42 -22.81 -32.04 1.38
N PRO A 43 -22.39 -31.02 2.14
CA PRO A 43 -21.46 -30.02 1.67
C PRO A 43 -20.18 -30.65 1.12
N PRO A 44 -19.62 -30.17 -0.02
CA PRO A 44 -18.34 -30.67 -0.54
C PRO A 44 -17.18 -30.49 0.43
N LEU A 45 -17.20 -29.41 1.23
CA LEU A 45 -16.18 -29.10 2.22
C LEU A 45 -16.79 -29.02 3.62
N ASP A 46 -16.05 -29.55 4.59
CA ASP A 46 -16.28 -29.33 6.00
C ASP A 46 -15.53 -28.08 6.48
N LEU A 47 -16.24 -27.11 7.04
CA LEU A 47 -15.68 -25.83 7.47
C LEU A 47 -14.67 -26.04 8.61
N GLU A 48 -14.99 -26.85 9.60
CA GLU A 48 -14.14 -27.13 10.76
C GLU A 48 -12.78 -27.70 10.33
N ARG A 49 -12.82 -28.71 9.45
CA ARG A 49 -11.59 -29.31 8.89
C ARG A 49 -10.81 -28.36 8.01
N THR A 50 -11.50 -27.48 7.28
CA THR A 50 -10.83 -26.47 6.44
C THR A 50 -10.10 -25.45 7.30
N VAL A 51 -10.76 -24.93 8.33
CA VAL A 51 -10.14 -23.99 9.29
C VAL A 51 -8.93 -24.64 9.97
N GLN A 52 -9.04 -25.88 10.45
CA GLN A 52 -7.94 -26.59 11.08
C GLN A 52 -6.72 -26.73 10.17
N ARG A 53 -6.93 -26.91 8.87
CA ARG A 53 -5.83 -26.97 7.89
C ARG A 53 -5.18 -25.61 7.66
N LEU A 54 -5.98 -24.55 7.60
CA LEU A 54 -5.46 -23.19 7.52
C LEU A 54 -4.68 -22.80 8.78
N GLU A 55 -5.14 -23.23 9.96
CA GLU A 55 -4.38 -23.10 11.22
C GLU A 55 -3.01 -23.82 11.13
N THR A 56 -2.98 -25.03 10.56
CA THR A 56 -1.74 -25.79 10.37
C THR A 56 -0.78 -25.06 9.40
N LEU A 57 -1.28 -24.53 8.29
CA LEU A 57 -0.48 -23.73 7.34
C LEU A 57 0.01 -22.44 7.98
N GLY A 58 -0.85 -21.77 8.74
CA GLY A 58 -0.49 -20.57 9.50
C GLY A 58 0.60 -20.85 10.54
N ALA A 59 0.52 -21.99 11.24
CA ALA A 59 1.55 -22.42 12.18
C ALA A 59 2.89 -22.75 11.46
N LEU A 60 2.82 -23.36 10.27
CA LEU A 60 4.01 -23.60 9.45
C LEU A 60 4.67 -22.28 9.04
N ALA A 61 3.89 -21.32 8.54
CA ALA A 61 4.36 -20.00 8.17
C ALA A 61 4.92 -19.20 9.37
N ALA A 62 4.29 -19.31 10.54
CA ALA A 62 4.78 -18.67 11.76
C ALA A 62 6.10 -19.30 12.27
N ARG A 63 6.28 -20.61 12.05
CA ARG A 63 7.46 -21.35 12.53
C ARG A 63 8.67 -21.25 11.59
N PHE A 64 8.45 -21.18 10.29
CA PHE A 64 9.50 -21.25 9.28
C PHE A 64 9.52 -20.05 8.34
N GLY A 65 8.56 -19.14 8.39
CA GLY A 65 8.51 -17.96 7.55
C GLY A 65 9.58 -16.92 7.91
N PRO A 66 9.74 -15.87 7.09
CA PRO A 66 10.79 -14.86 7.26
C PRO A 66 10.79 -14.15 8.62
N ALA A 67 9.63 -14.10 9.30
CA ALA A 67 9.49 -13.50 10.63
C ALA A 67 9.73 -14.47 11.79
N ALA A 68 10.04 -15.75 11.50
CA ALA A 68 10.23 -16.76 12.53
C ALA A 68 11.54 -16.56 13.31
N PRO A 69 11.52 -16.67 14.66
CA PRO A 69 12.75 -16.66 15.43
C PRO A 69 13.56 -17.94 15.22
N GLU A 70 14.88 -17.82 15.15
CA GLU A 70 15.87 -18.90 15.22
C GLU A 70 15.54 -20.23 14.52
N VAL A 71 15.42 -20.21 13.21
CA VAL A 71 15.31 -21.41 12.38
C VAL A 71 16.58 -21.59 11.54
N ARG A 72 16.90 -22.85 11.22
CA ARG A 72 18.07 -23.19 10.39
C ARG A 72 17.90 -22.76 8.94
N PHE A 73 16.67 -22.69 8.47
CA PHE A 73 16.28 -22.25 7.13
C PHE A 73 14.97 -21.48 7.20
N THR A 74 14.73 -20.61 6.25
CA THR A 74 13.49 -19.88 6.09
C THR A 74 12.69 -20.48 4.93
N LEU A 75 11.40 -20.70 5.13
CA LEU A 75 10.45 -21.01 4.07
C LEU A 75 9.97 -19.68 3.49
N ASP A 76 10.48 -19.31 2.33
CA ASP A 76 10.19 -18.04 1.67
C ASP A 76 8.86 -18.10 0.94
N GLU A 77 8.56 -19.27 0.35
CA GLU A 77 7.34 -19.51 -0.42
C GLU A 77 6.93 -20.97 -0.29
N LEU A 78 5.63 -21.21 -0.18
CA LEU A 78 5.01 -22.52 -0.31
C LEU A 78 3.72 -22.35 -1.13
N GLU A 79 3.73 -22.83 -2.34
CA GLU A 79 2.56 -22.91 -3.20
C GLU A 79 2.07 -24.36 -3.28
N MET A 80 0.77 -24.54 -3.21
CA MET A 80 0.08 -25.81 -3.42
C MET A 80 -1.09 -25.56 -4.38
N ASN A 81 -0.88 -25.84 -5.67
CA ASN A 81 -1.83 -25.50 -6.72
C ASN A 81 -1.75 -26.50 -7.90
N PRO A 82 -2.83 -27.23 -8.21
CA PRO A 82 -4.12 -27.22 -7.52
C PRO A 82 -4.17 -28.10 -6.25
N MET A 83 -5.07 -27.72 -5.35
CA MET A 83 -5.52 -28.59 -4.26
C MET A 83 -6.82 -29.28 -4.68
N LEU A 84 -6.84 -30.60 -4.70
CA LEU A 84 -8.02 -31.39 -5.02
C LEU A 84 -8.65 -31.99 -3.76
N LEU A 85 -9.97 -32.05 -3.75
CA LEU A 85 -10.72 -32.77 -2.73
C LEU A 85 -11.01 -34.18 -3.24
N SER A 86 -10.48 -35.20 -2.56
CA SER A 86 -10.75 -36.59 -2.86
C SER A 86 -12.16 -37.01 -2.39
N VAL A 87 -12.70 -38.10 -2.94
CA VAL A 87 -14.05 -38.60 -2.59
C VAL A 87 -14.23 -38.95 -1.10
N ASP A 88 -13.14 -39.23 -0.40
CA ASP A 88 -13.13 -39.49 1.05
C ASP A 88 -12.90 -38.22 1.89
N GLY A 89 -12.99 -37.03 1.27
CA GLY A 89 -12.90 -35.74 1.93
C GLY A 89 -11.48 -35.30 2.31
N ARG A 90 -10.45 -35.93 1.74
CA ARG A 90 -9.05 -35.48 1.94
C ARG A 90 -8.67 -34.42 0.92
N TRP A 91 -7.94 -33.43 1.37
CA TRP A 91 -7.26 -32.49 0.50
C TRP A 91 -5.95 -33.08 0.01
N VAL A 92 -5.74 -33.05 -1.29
CA VAL A 92 -4.56 -33.56 -1.96
C VAL A 92 -3.94 -32.43 -2.77
N ALA A 93 -2.74 -32.03 -2.41
CA ALA A 93 -1.93 -31.17 -3.27
C ALA A 93 -1.45 -32.02 -4.46
N VAL A 94 -1.81 -31.63 -5.66
CA VAL A 94 -1.42 -32.35 -6.90
C VAL A 94 -0.08 -31.83 -7.38
N ASP A 95 0.17 -30.55 -7.16
CA ASP A 95 1.42 -29.89 -7.45
C ASP A 95 1.77 -28.91 -6.32
N GLY A 96 3.05 -28.66 -6.14
CA GLY A 96 3.52 -27.74 -5.13
C GLY A 96 4.95 -27.29 -5.36
N VAL A 97 5.22 -26.04 -5.01
CA VAL A 97 6.54 -25.43 -5.04
C VAL A 97 6.88 -24.91 -3.66
N GLY A 98 8.09 -25.19 -3.19
CA GLY A 98 8.62 -24.63 -1.95
C GLY A 98 9.99 -24.02 -2.17
N ASN A 99 10.13 -22.74 -1.85
CA ASN A 99 11.40 -22.03 -1.88
C ASN A 99 11.92 -21.84 -0.46
N PHE A 100 13.18 -22.22 -0.24
CA PHE A 100 13.84 -22.15 1.05
C PHE A 100 15.13 -21.36 0.92
N SER A 101 15.42 -20.54 1.90
CA SER A 101 16.72 -19.88 2.05
C SER A 101 17.40 -20.31 3.37
N ASP A 102 18.71 -20.42 3.37
CA ASP A 102 19.55 -20.58 4.54
C ASP A 102 19.98 -19.23 5.14
N THR A 103 19.68 -18.16 4.43
CA THR A 103 19.96 -16.79 4.83
C THR A 103 18.74 -16.25 5.56
N LYS A 104 18.88 -15.90 6.83
CA LYS A 104 17.87 -15.10 7.52
C LYS A 104 17.78 -13.75 6.84
N VAL A 105 16.80 -13.58 5.96
CA VAL A 105 16.41 -12.25 5.51
C VAL A 105 15.72 -11.60 6.70
N HIS A 106 16.47 -10.78 7.43
CA HIS A 106 15.87 -9.94 8.44
C HIS A 106 14.97 -8.93 7.70
N VAL A 107 13.68 -9.25 7.59
CA VAL A 107 12.69 -8.29 7.09
C VAL A 107 12.42 -7.32 8.22
N PRO A 108 12.90 -6.07 8.15
CA PRO A 108 12.64 -5.09 9.19
C PRO A 108 11.13 -4.93 9.34
N ARG A 109 10.64 -5.00 10.58
CA ARG A 109 9.22 -4.85 10.87
C ARG A 109 8.74 -3.48 10.39
N ARG A 110 7.84 -3.45 9.40
CA ARG A 110 7.26 -2.21 8.89
C ARG A 110 6.41 -1.54 9.99
N PRO A 111 6.54 -0.23 10.19
CA PRO A 111 5.74 0.51 11.19
C PRO A 111 4.32 0.76 10.64
N LEU A 112 3.49 -0.31 10.59
CA LEU A 112 2.15 -0.29 9.99
C LEU A 112 1.20 0.69 10.66
N GLU A 113 1.44 1.07 11.92
CA GLU A 113 0.68 2.10 12.63
C GLU A 113 0.76 3.46 11.94
N LYS A 114 1.84 3.73 11.18
CA LYS A 114 2.03 4.97 10.40
C LYS A 114 1.20 5.04 9.11
N ILE A 115 0.54 3.94 8.73
CA ILE A 115 -0.43 3.97 7.63
C ILE A 115 -1.57 4.96 7.93
N THR A 116 -1.89 5.18 9.20
CA THR A 116 -2.86 6.22 9.59
C THR A 116 -2.41 7.61 9.17
N ASN A 117 -1.11 7.94 9.32
CA ASN A 117 -0.55 9.21 8.86
C ASN A 117 -0.56 9.32 7.33
N LEU A 118 -0.37 8.19 6.64
CA LEU A 118 -0.48 8.12 5.18
C LEU A 118 -1.91 8.38 4.69
N LEU A 119 -2.92 7.82 5.36
CA LEU A 119 -4.32 7.90 4.91
C LEU A 119 -5.06 9.15 5.42
N ARG A 120 -4.60 9.76 6.49
CA ARG A 120 -5.24 10.93 7.14
C ARG A 120 -4.18 11.91 7.65
N PRO A 121 -3.30 12.41 6.77
CA PRO A 121 -2.25 13.35 7.18
C PRO A 121 -2.87 14.69 7.60
N ARG A 122 -2.39 15.24 8.69
CA ARG A 122 -2.72 16.60 9.18
C ARG A 122 -1.64 17.61 8.82
N SER A 123 -0.40 17.14 8.67
CA SER A 123 0.74 17.95 8.25
C SER A 123 1.42 17.33 7.03
N VAL A 124 1.72 18.15 6.03
CA VAL A 124 2.22 17.67 4.72
C VAL A 124 3.34 18.57 4.21
N VAL A 125 4.38 17.96 3.65
CA VAL A 125 5.38 18.68 2.84
C VAL A 125 5.39 18.15 1.41
N VAL A 126 5.45 19.07 0.44
CA VAL A 126 5.61 18.75 -0.98
C VAL A 126 7.00 19.15 -1.46
N VAL A 127 7.74 18.16 -1.96
CA VAL A 127 9.05 18.33 -2.60
C VAL A 127 8.87 18.34 -4.11
N GLY A 128 9.23 19.45 -4.77
CA GLY A 128 9.19 19.56 -6.22
C GLY A 128 8.07 20.42 -6.80
N ALA A 129 7.40 21.22 -5.97
CA ALA A 129 6.48 22.24 -6.49
C ALA A 129 7.27 23.36 -7.21
N SER A 130 6.91 23.68 -8.46
CA SER A 130 7.53 24.76 -9.23
C SER A 130 6.84 26.09 -8.98
N SER A 131 7.62 27.15 -8.75
CA SER A 131 7.09 28.52 -8.67
C SER A 131 6.73 29.10 -10.05
N ARG A 132 7.34 28.56 -11.14
CA ARG A 132 7.23 29.13 -12.50
C ARG A 132 6.27 28.37 -13.39
N ALA A 133 6.15 27.04 -13.23
CA ALA A 133 5.36 26.19 -14.09
C ALA A 133 4.33 25.37 -13.31
N MET A 134 3.26 24.99 -13.99
CA MET A 134 2.28 24.06 -13.45
C MET A 134 2.79 22.62 -13.66
N ASN A 135 3.60 22.15 -12.73
CA ASN A 135 4.14 20.80 -12.72
C ASN A 135 3.38 19.87 -11.73
N PRO A 136 3.60 18.56 -11.75
CA PRO A 136 2.91 17.63 -10.84
C PRO A 136 2.96 18.06 -9.37
N GLY A 137 4.13 18.46 -8.86
CA GLY A 137 4.27 18.92 -7.47
C GLY A 137 3.42 20.14 -7.14
N ARG A 138 3.30 21.13 -8.06
CA ARG A 138 2.45 22.30 -7.84
C ARG A 138 0.95 21.97 -7.91
N ILE A 139 0.56 21.03 -8.79
CA ILE A 139 -0.82 20.56 -8.86
C ILE A 139 -1.18 19.87 -7.53
N ILE A 140 -0.32 18.98 -7.04
CA ILE A 140 -0.49 18.32 -5.74
C ILE A 140 -0.62 19.35 -4.63
N LEU A 141 0.28 20.33 -4.57
CA LEU A 141 0.27 21.39 -3.56
C LEU A 141 -1.08 22.15 -3.53
N ARG A 142 -1.64 22.46 -4.71
CA ARG A 142 -2.96 23.10 -4.83
C ARG A 142 -4.10 22.21 -4.39
N ASN A 143 -4.05 20.93 -4.75
CA ASN A 143 -5.06 19.95 -4.33
C ASN A 143 -5.05 19.77 -2.81
N LEU A 144 -3.87 19.72 -2.20
CA LEU A 144 -3.71 19.65 -0.73
C LEU A 144 -4.22 20.91 -0.04
N LYS A 145 -3.95 22.09 -0.61
CA LYS A 145 -4.48 23.36 -0.10
C LYS A 145 -6.01 23.42 -0.10
N ALA A 146 -6.64 22.79 -1.08
CA ALA A 146 -8.08 22.69 -1.20
C ALA A 146 -8.70 21.54 -0.38
N SER A 147 -7.91 20.79 0.35
CA SER A 147 -8.34 19.61 1.14
C SER A 147 -8.64 19.98 2.58
N ASP A 148 -9.73 19.46 3.14
CA ASP A 148 -10.19 19.79 4.50
C ASP A 148 -9.37 19.09 5.61
N GLY A 149 -8.73 17.95 5.29
CA GLY A 149 -8.02 17.13 6.27
C GLY A 149 -6.63 17.64 6.65
N VAL A 150 -6.00 18.48 5.79
CA VAL A 150 -4.70 19.06 6.08
C VAL A 150 -4.91 20.29 6.97
N ALA A 151 -4.29 20.26 8.16
CA ALA A 151 -4.49 21.33 9.11
C ALA A 151 -3.93 22.67 8.59
N TYR A 152 -4.67 23.76 8.83
CA TYR A 152 -4.23 25.10 8.43
C TYR A 152 -2.86 25.43 9.06
N GLY A 153 -1.94 25.92 8.23
CA GLY A 153 -0.57 26.26 8.67
C GLY A 153 0.40 25.06 8.73
N HIS A 154 -0.05 23.83 8.43
CA HIS A 154 0.76 22.61 8.44
C HIS A 154 0.99 22.01 7.04
N LEU A 155 0.85 22.83 5.99
CA LEU A 155 1.19 22.48 4.62
C LEU A 155 2.42 23.30 4.18
N TYR A 156 3.46 22.61 3.72
CA TYR A 156 4.75 23.20 3.35
C TYR A 156 5.15 22.78 1.92
N ALA A 157 5.92 23.64 1.25
CA ALA A 157 6.65 23.27 0.05
C ALA A 157 8.16 23.39 0.31
N VAL A 158 8.98 22.56 -0.33
CA VAL A 158 10.44 22.73 -0.32
C VAL A 158 10.84 23.52 -1.56
N HIS A 159 11.42 24.71 -1.34
CA HIS A 159 11.92 25.53 -2.44
C HIS A 159 13.13 26.37 -1.99
N PRO A 160 14.30 26.34 -2.72
CA PRO A 160 15.54 26.94 -2.24
C PRO A 160 15.51 28.48 -2.22
N LYS A 161 14.60 29.13 -2.97
CA LYS A 161 14.59 30.58 -3.15
C LYS A 161 13.28 31.25 -2.77
N GLU A 162 12.14 30.63 -3.06
CA GLU A 162 10.83 31.23 -2.79
C GLU A 162 10.46 31.15 -1.31
N GLU A 163 9.72 32.14 -0.84
CA GLU A 163 9.13 32.12 0.51
C GLU A 163 7.76 31.47 0.54
N ALA A 164 7.05 31.52 -0.60
CA ALA A 164 5.75 30.88 -0.74
C ALA A 164 5.47 30.50 -2.20
N ILE A 165 4.70 29.42 -2.42
CA ILE A 165 4.13 29.02 -3.71
C ILE A 165 2.63 28.90 -3.53
N ASP A 166 1.84 29.62 -4.35
CA ASP A 166 0.37 29.68 -4.28
C ASP A 166 -0.15 30.03 -2.85
N GLY A 167 0.62 30.80 -2.08
CA GLY A 167 0.31 31.20 -0.71
C GLY A 167 0.61 30.11 0.33
N ILE A 168 1.30 29.02 -0.04
CA ILE A 168 1.79 28.01 0.88
C ILE A 168 3.24 28.32 1.23
N PRO A 169 3.61 28.35 2.52
CA PRO A 169 4.97 28.66 2.96
C PRO A 169 5.98 27.65 2.42
N CYS A 170 7.14 28.17 2.02
CA CYS A 170 8.25 27.36 1.57
C CYS A 170 9.34 27.28 2.65
N VAL A 171 9.87 26.06 2.86
CA VAL A 171 11.11 25.84 3.61
C VAL A 171 12.28 25.71 2.63
N ARG A 172 13.47 26.15 3.03
CA ARG A 172 14.65 26.18 2.15
C ARG A 172 15.18 24.76 1.83
N SER A 173 15.03 23.85 2.79
CA SER A 173 15.37 22.43 2.67
C SER A 173 14.45 21.58 3.56
N LEU A 174 14.50 20.27 3.41
CA LEU A 174 13.75 19.34 4.28
C LEU A 174 14.12 19.47 5.75
N GLU A 175 15.40 19.72 6.04
CA GLU A 175 15.90 19.90 7.41
C GLU A 175 15.41 21.19 8.07
N SER A 176 14.90 22.14 7.27
CA SER A 176 14.34 23.40 7.77
C SER A 176 12.85 23.30 8.10
N LEU A 177 12.26 22.09 8.02
CA LEU A 177 10.88 21.87 8.44
C LEU A 177 10.71 22.23 9.92
N PRO A 178 9.65 22.97 10.29
CA PRO A 178 9.43 23.35 11.69
C PRO A 178 8.93 22.20 12.56
N GLU A 179 8.51 21.11 11.95
CA GLU A 179 7.96 19.93 12.61
C GLU A 179 8.22 18.64 11.79
N LYS A 180 8.16 17.50 12.44
CA LYS A 180 8.02 16.21 11.75
C LYS A 180 6.62 16.11 11.18
N VAL A 181 6.51 15.96 9.84
CA VAL A 181 5.22 15.92 9.16
C VAL A 181 4.64 14.51 9.11
N ASP A 182 3.31 14.42 8.99
CA ASP A 182 2.62 13.14 8.77
C ASP A 182 2.96 12.55 7.40
N LEU A 183 3.04 13.41 6.38
CA LEU A 183 3.25 12.98 5.00
C LEU A 183 4.26 13.86 4.26
N ALA A 184 5.23 13.23 3.61
CA ALA A 184 6.07 13.86 2.60
C ALA A 184 5.67 13.36 1.20
N VAL A 185 5.33 14.27 0.30
CA VAL A 185 5.05 13.96 -1.11
C VAL A 185 6.26 14.37 -1.94
N VAL A 186 6.93 13.38 -2.53
CA VAL A 186 8.14 13.57 -3.33
C VAL A 186 7.79 13.51 -4.82
N ALA A 187 7.85 14.66 -5.50
CA ALA A 187 7.45 14.86 -6.90
C ALA A 187 8.57 15.49 -7.73
N ILE A 188 9.80 15.01 -7.55
CA ILE A 188 11.01 15.41 -8.29
C ILE A 188 11.59 14.19 -9.02
N PRO A 189 12.45 14.37 -10.05
CA PRO A 189 13.08 13.26 -10.77
C PRO A 189 13.74 12.24 -9.86
N ALA A 190 13.83 10.98 -10.31
CA ALA A 190 14.22 9.82 -9.52
C ALA A 190 15.55 9.98 -8.75
N GLU A 191 16.56 10.60 -9.38
CA GLU A 191 17.88 10.83 -8.76
C GLU A 191 17.76 11.78 -7.55
N GLY A 192 17.04 12.89 -7.69
CA GLY A 192 16.78 13.81 -6.58
C GLY A 192 15.84 13.22 -5.52
N ALA A 193 14.91 12.37 -5.94
CA ALA A 193 14.00 11.68 -5.02
C ALA A 193 14.73 10.75 -4.06
N ARG A 194 15.75 10.01 -4.54
CA ARG A 194 16.62 9.20 -3.70
C ARG A 194 17.23 10.02 -2.56
N ASP A 195 17.82 11.17 -2.89
CA ASP A 195 18.49 12.02 -1.90
C ASP A 195 17.47 12.62 -0.89
N ALA A 196 16.31 13.04 -1.38
CA ALA A 196 15.24 13.54 -0.52
C ALA A 196 14.74 12.45 0.46
N ILE A 197 14.51 11.23 -0.03
CA ILE A 197 14.03 10.11 0.81
C ILE A 197 15.10 9.73 1.83
N ARG A 198 16.37 9.70 1.45
CA ARG A 198 17.48 9.45 2.38
C ARG A 198 17.48 10.47 3.52
N VAL A 199 17.37 11.75 3.23
CA VAL A 199 17.30 12.82 4.25
C VAL A 199 16.09 12.63 5.16
N ILE A 200 14.90 12.37 4.59
CA ILE A 200 13.68 12.14 5.36
C ILE A 200 13.84 10.94 6.32
N ALA A 201 14.39 9.84 5.83
CA ALA A 201 14.57 8.60 6.60
C ALA A 201 15.68 8.73 7.65
N GLU A 202 16.81 9.37 7.32
CA GLU A 202 17.94 9.56 8.23
C GLU A 202 17.62 10.50 9.38
N LYS A 203 16.87 11.56 9.11
CA LYS A 203 16.54 12.61 10.08
C LYS A 203 15.13 12.49 10.67
N ASP A 204 14.41 11.43 10.32
CA ASP A 204 13.05 11.13 10.80
C ASP A 204 12.07 12.31 10.62
N LEU A 205 12.06 12.92 9.42
CA LEU A 205 11.32 14.14 9.14
C LEU A 205 9.85 13.92 8.76
N ALA A 206 9.46 12.69 8.43
CA ALA A 206 8.08 12.35 8.10
C ALA A 206 7.69 10.96 8.62
N HIS A 207 6.40 10.77 8.89
CA HIS A 207 5.84 9.45 9.24
C HIS A 207 5.58 8.59 8.01
N SER A 208 5.22 9.21 6.89
CA SER A 208 4.90 8.52 5.64
C SER A 208 5.40 9.27 4.42
N ILE A 209 5.62 8.55 3.32
CA ILE A 209 6.12 9.10 2.05
C ILE A 209 5.23 8.60 0.91
N ILE A 210 4.85 9.50 -0.01
CA ILE A 210 4.34 9.18 -1.34
C ILE A 210 5.40 9.57 -2.36
N LEU A 211 5.93 8.58 -3.08
CA LEU A 211 6.94 8.75 -4.13
C LEU A 211 6.28 8.74 -5.50
N ILE A 212 6.08 9.91 -6.07
CA ILE A 212 5.32 10.10 -7.32
C ILE A 212 6.12 9.69 -8.59
N PRO A 213 7.39 10.09 -8.77
CA PRO A 213 8.09 9.87 -10.03
C PRO A 213 8.27 8.39 -10.35
N GLY A 214 8.31 8.09 -11.66
CA GLY A 214 8.91 6.88 -12.21
C GLY A 214 10.38 7.09 -12.53
N GLY A 215 10.99 6.13 -13.23
CA GLY A 215 12.39 6.14 -13.63
C GLY A 215 13.28 5.28 -12.74
N PHE A 216 12.74 4.21 -12.20
CA PHE A 216 13.39 3.23 -11.33
C PHE A 216 13.58 1.87 -12.03
N ALA A 217 13.21 0.77 -11.40
CA ALA A 217 13.40 -0.58 -11.95
C ALA A 217 12.69 -0.78 -13.29
N GLU A 218 11.53 -0.14 -13.51
CA GLU A 218 10.79 -0.19 -14.78
C GLU A 218 11.56 0.44 -15.96
N THR A 219 12.56 1.28 -15.68
CA THR A 219 13.48 1.84 -16.69
C THR A 219 14.88 1.25 -16.63
N GLY A 220 15.04 0.13 -15.90
CA GLY A 220 16.33 -0.55 -15.73
C GLY A 220 17.21 -0.02 -14.59
N LYS A 221 16.80 1.02 -13.87
CA LYS A 221 17.57 1.62 -12.77
C LYS A 221 17.30 0.92 -11.42
N ARG A 222 17.46 -0.41 -11.37
CA ARG A 222 17.23 -1.21 -10.15
C ARG A 222 18.13 -0.81 -8.98
N GLY A 223 19.35 -0.35 -9.24
CA GLY A 223 20.26 0.12 -8.20
C GLY A 223 19.70 1.33 -7.44
N LEU A 224 19.12 2.29 -8.16
CA LEU A 224 18.53 3.49 -7.57
C LEU A 224 17.31 3.15 -6.68
N GLU A 225 16.48 2.20 -7.13
CA GLU A 225 15.38 1.68 -6.34
C GLU A 225 15.88 0.97 -5.07
N GLY A 226 16.91 0.12 -5.20
CA GLY A 226 17.54 -0.55 -4.06
C GLY A 226 18.10 0.42 -3.01
N GLU A 227 18.70 1.55 -3.43
CA GLU A 227 19.19 2.57 -2.52
C GLU A 227 18.05 3.24 -1.72
N ILE A 228 16.90 3.48 -2.35
CA ILE A 228 15.71 4.03 -1.67
C ILE A 228 15.18 3.04 -0.63
N ILE A 229 15.01 1.77 -1.03
CA ILE A 229 14.54 0.71 -0.14
C ILE A 229 15.49 0.58 1.05
N ALA A 230 16.80 0.51 0.82
CA ALA A 230 17.80 0.40 1.87
C ALA A 230 17.79 1.61 2.83
N ALA A 231 17.59 2.83 2.34
CA ALA A 231 17.48 4.03 3.17
C ALA A 231 16.27 3.98 4.10
N VAL A 232 15.11 3.55 3.59
CA VAL A 232 13.89 3.39 4.39
C VAL A 232 14.05 2.26 5.42
N GLU A 233 14.57 1.11 5.01
CA GLU A 233 14.77 -0.05 5.88
C GLU A 233 15.77 0.21 7.00
N SER A 234 16.90 0.85 6.69
CA SER A 234 17.91 1.20 7.70
C SER A 234 17.39 2.16 8.78
N SER A 235 16.40 3.00 8.43
CA SER A 235 15.79 3.92 9.38
C SER A 235 14.87 3.25 10.40
N ARG A 236 14.42 2.01 10.14
CA ARG A 236 13.48 1.28 11.00
C ARG A 236 14.07 0.87 12.35
N GLY A 237 15.38 0.70 12.42
CA GLY A 237 16.09 0.45 13.68
C GLY A 237 16.24 1.68 14.58
N LYS A 238 15.87 2.88 14.12
CA LYS A 238 15.95 4.12 14.89
C LYS A 238 14.73 4.29 15.81
N THR A 239 14.86 5.12 16.84
CA THR A 239 13.79 5.40 17.81
C THR A 239 12.45 5.80 17.16
N GLY A 240 12.48 6.51 16.03
CA GLY A 240 11.29 6.92 15.27
C GLY A 240 10.72 5.82 14.39
N GLY A 241 11.38 4.66 14.21
CA GLY A 241 10.95 3.52 13.40
C GLY A 241 10.92 3.77 11.89
N GLY A 242 11.48 4.90 11.40
CA GLY A 242 11.48 5.28 9.99
C GLY A 242 10.09 5.54 9.39
N PRO A 243 10.00 6.07 8.17
CA PRO A 243 8.73 6.26 7.47
C PRO A 243 8.21 4.96 6.84
N VAL A 244 6.90 4.92 6.52
CA VAL A 244 6.35 4.02 5.51
C VAL A 244 6.34 4.71 4.15
N LEU A 245 6.49 3.95 3.05
CA LEU A 245 6.55 4.50 1.70
C LEU A 245 5.62 3.76 0.75
N ILE A 246 4.88 4.51 -0.07
CA ILE A 246 4.21 3.99 -1.27
C ILE A 246 4.81 4.62 -2.53
N GLY A 247 4.80 3.89 -3.61
CA GLY A 247 5.39 4.32 -4.90
C GLY A 247 6.65 3.50 -5.18
N GLY A 248 7.62 3.96 -6.01
CA GLY A 248 7.53 4.98 -7.06
C GLY A 248 6.51 4.71 -8.16
N ASN A 249 6.56 5.59 -9.13
CA ASN A 249 5.69 5.51 -10.31
C ASN A 249 4.21 5.35 -9.94
N CYS A 250 3.71 6.19 -9.05
CA CYS A 250 2.33 6.14 -8.57
C CYS A 250 1.62 7.48 -8.78
N LEU A 251 0.30 7.44 -8.81
CA LEU A 251 -0.53 8.64 -8.90
C LEU A 251 -0.75 9.28 -7.51
N GLY A 252 -0.57 8.51 -6.45
CA GLY A 252 -0.78 8.92 -5.07
C GLY A 252 -2.10 8.44 -4.47
N ILE A 253 -2.66 9.23 -3.57
CA ILE A 253 -3.87 8.90 -2.83
C ILE A 253 -4.87 10.05 -2.94
N VAL A 254 -6.14 9.69 -3.14
CA VAL A 254 -7.28 10.54 -2.86
C VAL A 254 -8.06 9.91 -1.73
N SER A 255 -8.21 10.63 -0.63
CA SER A 255 -9.08 10.27 0.48
C SER A 255 -10.14 11.36 0.59
N LYS A 256 -11.40 11.01 0.33
CA LYS A 256 -12.48 11.98 0.18
C LYS A 256 -12.66 12.82 1.44
N ARG A 257 -12.78 14.12 1.30
CA ARG A 257 -12.83 15.13 2.39
C ARG A 257 -11.59 15.16 3.30
N GLN A 258 -10.55 14.37 3.01
CA GLN A 258 -9.32 14.38 3.78
C GLN A 258 -8.22 15.07 2.99
N TYR A 259 -7.76 14.48 1.89
CA TYR A 259 -6.70 15.05 1.08
C TYR A 259 -6.64 14.41 -0.31
N ASN A 260 -5.95 15.10 -1.24
CA ASN A 260 -5.77 14.68 -2.60
C ASN A 260 -4.33 14.96 -3.07
N THR A 261 -3.60 13.90 -3.40
CA THR A 261 -2.24 13.98 -3.97
C THR A 261 -2.18 13.58 -5.46
N PHE A 262 -3.31 13.30 -6.11
CA PHE A 262 -3.30 13.07 -7.54
C PHE A 262 -2.84 14.34 -8.26
N PHE A 263 -1.84 14.21 -9.14
CA PHE A 263 -1.33 15.34 -9.91
C PHE A 263 -2.18 15.65 -11.15
N LEU A 264 -3.49 15.46 -11.03
CA LEU A 264 -4.48 15.83 -12.03
C LEU A 264 -5.19 17.10 -11.58
N PRO A 265 -5.38 18.06 -12.51
CA PRO A 265 -6.19 19.23 -12.23
C PRO A 265 -7.62 18.84 -11.87
N HIS A 266 -8.24 19.58 -10.95
CA HIS A 266 -9.59 19.33 -10.46
C HIS A 266 -10.64 19.18 -11.59
N TYR A 267 -10.52 19.95 -12.67
CA TYR A 267 -11.45 19.87 -13.81
C TYR A 267 -11.37 18.56 -14.61
N LYS A 268 -10.26 17.79 -14.47
CA LYS A 268 -10.11 16.48 -15.13
C LYS A 268 -10.65 15.32 -14.29
N LEU A 269 -10.74 15.51 -13.00
CA LEU A 269 -11.25 14.50 -12.09
C LEU A 269 -11.95 15.23 -10.93
N PRO A 270 -13.17 15.74 -11.16
CA PRO A 270 -13.92 16.43 -10.13
C PRO A 270 -14.25 15.45 -9.01
N PHE A 271 -13.83 15.81 -7.80
CA PHE A 271 -14.25 15.09 -6.60
C PHE A 271 -15.51 15.79 -6.09
N HIS A 272 -16.64 15.12 -6.22
CA HIS A 272 -17.90 15.63 -5.69
C HIS A 272 -17.85 15.73 -4.16
N ASP A 273 -18.49 16.77 -3.61
CA ASP A 273 -18.59 16.97 -2.14
C ASP A 273 -19.49 15.93 -1.44
N ALA A 274 -20.21 15.11 -2.23
CA ALA A 274 -21.01 14.03 -1.69
C ALA A 274 -20.16 13.05 -0.83
N PRO A 275 -20.70 12.48 0.25
CA PRO A 275 -20.01 11.45 1.01
C PRO A 275 -19.64 10.29 0.07
N GLY A 276 -18.43 9.75 0.23
CA GLY A 276 -18.02 8.57 -0.53
C GLY A 276 -18.81 7.34 -0.11
N ASP A 277 -19.00 6.42 -1.04
CA ASP A 277 -19.50 5.08 -0.76
C ASP A 277 -18.53 4.33 0.18
N ASP A 278 -19.01 3.29 0.84
CA ASP A 278 -18.15 2.40 1.66
C ASP A 278 -17.26 1.49 0.79
N LEU A 279 -16.59 2.11 -0.19
CA LEU A 279 -15.73 1.49 -1.17
C LEU A 279 -14.36 2.16 -1.16
N VAL A 280 -13.31 1.35 -1.22
CA VAL A 280 -11.93 1.80 -1.42
C VAL A 280 -11.41 1.14 -2.69
N CYS A 281 -10.86 1.95 -3.60
CA CYS A 281 -10.20 1.46 -4.80
C CYS A 281 -8.68 1.47 -4.58
N ILE A 282 -8.04 0.30 -4.67
CA ILE A 282 -6.59 0.14 -4.57
C ILE A 282 -6.09 -0.45 -5.88
N SER A 283 -5.10 0.19 -6.51
CA SER A 283 -4.53 -0.28 -7.77
C SER A 283 -3.05 0.06 -7.88
N GLN A 284 -2.30 -0.83 -8.52
CA GLN A 284 -0.94 -0.54 -8.96
C GLN A 284 -0.94 0.63 -9.95
N SER A 285 -1.85 0.60 -10.93
CA SER A 285 -1.96 1.57 -12.00
C SER A 285 -2.79 2.79 -11.63
N GLY A 286 -2.15 3.98 -11.62
CA GLY A 286 -2.86 5.26 -11.48
C GLY A 286 -3.80 5.54 -12.65
N ALA A 287 -3.39 5.20 -13.88
CA ALA A 287 -4.22 5.36 -15.07
C ALA A 287 -5.52 4.54 -14.98
N TYR A 288 -5.46 3.33 -14.44
CA TYR A 288 -6.65 2.51 -14.20
C TYR A 288 -7.61 3.19 -13.22
N LEU A 289 -7.11 3.72 -12.10
CA LEU A 289 -7.94 4.46 -11.14
C LEU A 289 -8.61 5.69 -11.77
N VAL A 290 -7.89 6.44 -12.60
CA VAL A 290 -8.46 7.58 -13.34
C VAL A 290 -9.56 7.12 -14.27
N THR A 291 -9.33 6.04 -15.03
CA THR A 291 -10.33 5.46 -15.94
C THR A 291 -11.58 5.02 -15.20
N VAL A 292 -11.42 4.29 -14.10
CA VAL A 292 -12.55 3.84 -13.27
C VAL A 292 -13.31 5.04 -12.72
N SER A 293 -12.63 6.02 -12.13
CA SER A 293 -13.26 7.18 -11.53
C SER A 293 -14.00 8.05 -12.55
N SER A 294 -13.42 8.21 -13.77
CA SER A 294 -14.05 9.03 -14.82
C SER A 294 -15.21 8.32 -15.53
N ASN A 295 -15.13 7.01 -15.73
CA ASN A 295 -16.20 6.24 -16.37
C ASN A 295 -17.37 5.91 -15.46
N LEU A 296 -17.13 5.84 -14.16
CA LEU A 296 -18.14 5.54 -13.14
C LEU A 296 -18.58 6.79 -12.37
N ASP A 297 -18.23 7.99 -12.88
CA ASP A 297 -18.67 9.25 -12.31
C ASP A 297 -20.20 9.30 -12.24
N GLY A 298 -20.74 9.67 -11.10
CA GLY A 298 -22.18 9.64 -10.83
C GLY A 298 -22.75 8.24 -10.47
N ILE A 299 -21.97 7.17 -10.56
CA ILE A 299 -22.39 5.79 -10.25
C ILE A 299 -21.69 5.26 -9.00
N ILE A 300 -20.37 5.44 -8.93
CA ILE A 300 -19.54 4.98 -7.80
C ILE A 300 -18.65 6.13 -7.35
N PHE A 301 -18.67 6.40 -6.05
CA PHE A 301 -17.85 7.42 -5.40
C PHE A 301 -16.97 6.79 -4.32
N PRO A 302 -15.80 6.23 -4.66
CA PRO A 302 -14.92 5.63 -3.66
C PRO A 302 -14.59 6.60 -2.53
N ARG A 303 -14.65 6.12 -1.29
CA ARG A 303 -14.18 6.89 -0.12
C ARG A 303 -12.70 7.21 -0.21
N ALA A 304 -11.93 6.27 -0.75
CA ALA A 304 -10.52 6.49 -1.07
C ALA A 304 -10.10 5.75 -2.34
N SER A 305 -9.16 6.36 -3.07
CA SER A 305 -8.49 5.76 -4.23
C SER A 305 -6.98 5.81 -3.99
N ILE A 306 -6.32 4.66 -4.01
CA ILE A 306 -4.90 4.50 -3.68
C ILE A 306 -4.17 3.88 -4.87
N SER A 307 -3.25 4.67 -5.48
CA SER A 307 -2.29 4.15 -6.46
C SER A 307 -0.97 3.89 -5.75
N TYR A 308 -0.55 2.63 -5.68
CA TYR A 308 0.65 2.25 -4.93
C TYR A 308 1.91 2.07 -5.80
N GLY A 309 1.80 2.05 -7.14
CA GLY A 309 2.94 2.01 -8.05
C GLY A 309 3.85 0.78 -7.90
N ASN A 310 5.16 1.00 -7.81
CA ASN A 310 6.18 -0.05 -7.82
C ASN A 310 6.32 -0.85 -6.50
N GLN A 311 5.57 -0.53 -5.45
CA GLN A 311 5.58 -1.26 -4.17
C GLN A 311 6.98 -1.37 -3.52
N MET A 312 7.73 -0.27 -3.50
CA MET A 312 9.10 -0.29 -2.96
C MET A 312 9.17 -0.60 -1.46
N ASP A 313 8.09 -0.33 -0.71
CA ASP A 313 8.00 -0.62 0.72
C ASP A 313 6.64 -1.22 1.10
N LEU A 314 5.56 -0.41 1.12
CA LEU A 314 4.23 -0.94 1.38
C LEU A 314 3.74 -1.74 0.17
N THR A 315 3.24 -2.94 0.44
CA THR A 315 2.65 -3.88 -0.53
C THR A 315 1.18 -4.10 -0.22
N VAL A 316 0.41 -4.52 -1.21
CA VAL A 316 -1.02 -4.89 -1.07
C VAL A 316 -1.13 -6.39 -0.93
#